data_5734d66f689890918a6b80c76a7b6e7c
#
_entry.id   5734d66f689890918a6b80c76a7b6e7c
#
_cell.length_a   1.000
_cell.length_b   1.000
_cell.length_c   1.000
_cell.angle_alpha   90.00
_cell.angle_beta   90.00
_cell.angle_gamma   90.00
#
_symmetry.space_group_name_H-M   'P 1'
#
loop_
_entity.id
_entity.type
_entity.pdbx_description
1 polymer ?
#
loop_
_entity_poly.entity_id
_entity_poly.type
_entity_poly.pdbx_seq_one_letter_code
_entity_poly.pdbx_strand_id
1 'polypeptide(L)'
;MFNLPEIGKGLPIAGVIDQLPATGPLVVEAPPGTGKTTLIPPALSKVAGKALVTAPRRVAVRAAARRLAQLDGSELGDRVGFSVRGEHHPGERVEFVTPGVLLNRLLKDPGLEGVGAVIIDEVHERQLDTDLVLAMCAEVAVLRDDFYLAAMSATLDAERFASHLGARIVSTEAVTHPLSITYAPHPERAQGSRDFYRHVASLCDSPERTLVFVPGVREVELVCSHLNDCAPLHGRLSSAEQDRALYGDARVVVATSIAESSITVPGVRRVVDSGLSRVPRRDAARGMTGLVTVSTAKTSADQRA
;
A
#
# COMPACT_ATOMS: atom_id res chain seq x y z
N MET A 1 -14.61 -11.81 -18.37
CA MET A 1 -14.54 -12.27 -16.96
C MET A 1 -13.08 -12.49 -16.62
N PHE A 2 -12.63 -12.20 -15.40
CA PHE A 2 -11.23 -12.39 -14.98
C PHE A 2 -10.83 -13.87 -14.98
N ASN A 3 -9.62 -14.18 -15.46
CA ASN A 3 -9.02 -15.51 -15.37
C ASN A 3 -8.24 -15.62 -14.04
N LEU A 4 -8.96 -15.91 -12.94
CA LEU A 4 -8.38 -15.96 -11.60
C LEU A 4 -7.20 -16.96 -11.46
N PRO A 5 -7.24 -18.16 -12.07
CA PRO A 5 -6.11 -19.09 -12.04
C PRO A 5 -4.82 -18.50 -12.65
N GLU A 6 -4.94 -17.76 -13.75
CA GLU A 6 -3.76 -17.14 -14.39
C GLU A 6 -3.26 -15.93 -13.59
N ILE A 7 -4.18 -15.05 -13.15
CA ILE A 7 -3.84 -13.89 -12.31
C ILE A 7 -3.21 -14.33 -10.99
N GLY A 8 -3.70 -15.43 -10.40
CA GLY A 8 -3.25 -15.96 -9.11
C GLY A 8 -2.03 -16.88 -9.20
N LYS A 9 -1.48 -17.13 -10.38
CA LYS A 9 -0.36 -18.06 -10.55
C LYS A 9 0.86 -17.64 -9.72
N GLY A 10 1.25 -18.53 -8.80
CA GLY A 10 2.38 -18.30 -7.90
C GLY A 10 2.10 -17.36 -6.73
N LEU A 11 0.88 -16.86 -6.56
CA LEU A 11 0.50 -16.03 -5.42
C LEU A 11 -0.03 -16.91 -4.27
N PRO A 12 0.52 -16.80 -3.04
CA PRO A 12 0.04 -17.56 -1.88
C PRO A 12 -1.46 -17.42 -1.62
N ILE A 13 -2.03 -16.23 -1.82
CA ILE A 13 -3.46 -15.95 -1.62
C ILE A 13 -4.38 -16.80 -2.52
N ALA A 14 -3.86 -17.36 -3.63
CA ALA A 14 -4.65 -18.20 -4.52
C ALA A 14 -5.17 -19.47 -3.83
N GLY A 15 -4.44 -19.98 -2.83
CA GLY A 15 -4.84 -21.17 -2.07
C GLY A 15 -6.07 -20.99 -1.18
N VAL A 16 -6.51 -19.76 -0.95
CA VAL A 16 -7.66 -19.46 -0.08
C VAL A 16 -8.81 -18.78 -0.80
N ILE A 17 -8.72 -18.57 -2.12
CA ILE A 17 -9.77 -17.90 -2.91
C ILE A 17 -11.11 -18.64 -2.83
N ASP A 18 -11.10 -19.96 -2.81
CA ASP A 18 -12.32 -20.78 -2.72
C ASP A 18 -12.97 -20.73 -1.32
N GLN A 19 -12.27 -20.17 -0.33
CA GLN A 19 -12.79 -19.98 1.03
C GLN A 19 -13.52 -18.64 1.19
N LEU A 20 -13.47 -17.77 0.18
CA LEU A 20 -14.17 -16.50 0.22
C LEU A 20 -15.68 -16.75 0.35
N PRO A 21 -16.37 -16.14 1.33
CA PRO A 21 -17.80 -16.32 1.46
C PRO A 21 -18.53 -15.70 0.26
N ALA A 22 -19.68 -16.22 -0.08
CA ALA A 22 -20.51 -15.69 -1.18
C ALA A 22 -21.10 -14.31 -0.87
N THR A 23 -21.33 -14.01 0.42
CA THR A 23 -21.95 -12.77 0.92
C THR A 23 -21.40 -12.40 2.30
N GLY A 24 -21.67 -11.18 2.71
CA GLY A 24 -21.36 -10.68 4.05
C GLY A 24 -19.99 -10.02 4.17
N PRO A 25 -19.71 -9.43 5.35
CA PRO A 25 -18.43 -8.83 5.61
C PRO A 25 -17.28 -9.85 5.69
N LEU A 26 -16.12 -9.47 5.18
CA LEU A 26 -14.92 -10.29 5.12
C LEU A 26 -13.71 -9.54 5.68
N VAL A 27 -12.87 -10.21 6.44
CA VAL A 27 -11.51 -9.77 6.76
C VAL A 27 -10.52 -10.73 6.12
N VAL A 28 -9.60 -10.19 5.31
CA VAL A 28 -8.50 -10.96 4.72
C VAL A 28 -7.22 -10.61 5.46
N GLU A 29 -6.67 -11.60 6.15
CA GLU A 29 -5.38 -11.49 6.81
C GLU A 29 -4.32 -12.18 5.95
N ALA A 30 -3.41 -11.38 5.43
CA ALA A 30 -2.37 -11.91 4.55
C ALA A 30 -1.12 -11.02 4.61
N PRO A 31 0.06 -11.59 4.86
CA PRO A 31 1.32 -10.86 4.85
C PRO A 31 1.56 -10.09 3.55
N PRO A 32 2.46 -9.09 3.56
CA PRO A 32 2.87 -8.41 2.33
C PRO A 32 3.38 -9.40 1.28
N GLY A 33 3.19 -9.09 -0.01
CA GLY A 33 3.67 -9.94 -1.10
C GLY A 33 2.84 -11.19 -1.41
N THR A 34 1.81 -11.52 -0.63
CA THR A 34 0.93 -12.69 -0.88
C THR A 34 0.00 -12.53 -2.08
N GLY A 35 -0.15 -11.32 -2.61
CA GLY A 35 -1.02 -11.02 -3.76
C GLY A 35 -2.45 -10.68 -3.39
N LYS A 36 -2.76 -10.35 -2.12
CA LYS A 36 -4.11 -9.97 -1.67
C LYS A 36 -4.72 -8.85 -2.52
N THR A 37 -4.00 -7.75 -2.72
CA THR A 37 -4.46 -6.60 -3.52
C THR A 37 -4.63 -6.93 -5.00
N THR A 38 -3.97 -7.98 -5.49
CA THR A 38 -4.01 -8.42 -6.89
C THR A 38 -5.17 -9.37 -7.17
N LEU A 39 -5.45 -10.34 -6.28
CA LEU A 39 -6.36 -11.44 -6.57
C LEU A 39 -7.73 -11.33 -5.88
N ILE A 40 -7.81 -10.72 -4.69
CA ILE A 40 -9.08 -10.55 -3.98
C ILE A 40 -10.07 -9.67 -4.77
N PRO A 41 -9.67 -8.50 -5.32
CA PRO A 41 -10.60 -7.63 -6.05
C PRO A 41 -11.27 -8.31 -7.26
N PRO A 42 -10.55 -8.96 -8.19
CA PRO A 42 -11.19 -9.64 -9.30
C PRO A 42 -12.03 -10.85 -8.86
N ALA A 43 -11.66 -11.54 -7.76
CA ALA A 43 -12.45 -12.63 -7.21
C ALA A 43 -13.80 -12.13 -6.68
N LEU A 44 -13.81 -11.06 -5.85
CA LEU A 44 -15.03 -10.48 -5.33
C LEU A 44 -15.87 -9.82 -6.43
N SER A 45 -15.25 -9.20 -7.43
CA SER A 45 -15.98 -8.63 -8.57
C SER A 45 -16.71 -9.67 -9.41
N LYS A 46 -16.29 -10.93 -9.35
CA LYS A 46 -16.97 -12.03 -10.04
C LYS A 46 -18.34 -12.34 -9.42
N VAL A 47 -18.47 -12.22 -8.11
CA VAL A 47 -19.71 -12.53 -7.37
C VAL A 47 -20.56 -11.29 -7.11
N ALA A 48 -19.95 -10.16 -6.79
CA ALA A 48 -20.65 -8.95 -6.37
C ALA A 48 -20.79 -7.89 -7.49
N GLY A 49 -20.22 -8.09 -8.67
CA GLY A 49 -20.29 -7.09 -9.75
C GLY A 49 -19.14 -6.08 -9.68
N LYS A 50 -19.42 -4.78 -9.75
CA LYS A 50 -18.36 -3.76 -9.67
C LYS A 50 -17.76 -3.70 -8.27
N ALA A 51 -16.43 -3.77 -8.20
CA ALA A 51 -15.67 -3.67 -6.96
C ALA A 51 -14.82 -2.38 -6.92
N LEU A 52 -14.93 -1.62 -5.83
CA LEU A 52 -14.03 -0.51 -5.51
C LEU A 52 -13.00 -0.99 -4.50
N VAL A 53 -11.73 -0.65 -4.74
CA VAL A 53 -10.61 -1.03 -3.87
C VAL A 53 -9.91 0.22 -3.38
N THR A 54 -9.80 0.41 -2.07
CA THR A 54 -9.02 1.54 -1.56
C THR A 54 -7.57 1.13 -1.32
N ALA A 55 -6.66 2.04 -1.64
CA ALA A 55 -5.28 2.01 -1.16
C ALA A 55 -4.89 3.40 -0.65
N PRO A 56 -4.10 3.50 0.43
CA PRO A 56 -3.90 4.78 1.13
C PRO A 56 -3.11 5.81 0.33
N ARG A 57 -2.32 5.36 -0.67
CA ARG A 57 -1.43 6.22 -1.44
C ARG A 57 -1.76 6.21 -2.93
N ARG A 58 -1.75 7.39 -3.56
CA ARG A 58 -2.04 7.54 -5.01
C ARG A 58 -1.15 6.66 -5.89
N VAL A 59 0.13 6.52 -5.55
CA VAL A 59 1.08 5.67 -6.28
C VAL A 59 0.70 4.19 -6.16
N ALA A 60 0.27 3.73 -4.98
CA ALA A 60 -0.19 2.36 -4.75
C ALA A 60 -1.46 2.06 -5.56
N VAL A 61 -2.42 2.98 -5.57
CA VAL A 61 -3.64 2.88 -6.39
C VAL A 61 -3.30 2.67 -7.87
N ARG A 62 -2.41 3.49 -8.43
CA ARG A 62 -1.99 3.36 -9.83
C ARG A 62 -1.23 2.06 -10.10
N ALA A 63 -0.28 1.72 -9.22
CA ALA A 63 0.51 0.51 -9.37
C ALA A 63 -0.36 -0.76 -9.32
N ALA A 64 -1.30 -0.84 -8.37
CA ALA A 64 -2.22 -1.96 -8.25
C ALA A 64 -3.13 -2.10 -9.47
N ALA A 65 -3.71 -0.99 -9.96
CA ALA A 65 -4.56 -1.00 -11.14
C ALA A 65 -3.80 -1.45 -12.40
N ARG A 66 -2.61 -0.89 -12.64
CA ARG A 66 -1.76 -1.28 -13.77
C ARG A 66 -1.34 -2.75 -13.69
N ARG A 67 -0.95 -3.19 -12.50
CA ARG A 67 -0.54 -4.59 -12.30
C ARG A 67 -1.68 -5.56 -12.59
N LEU A 68 -2.88 -5.28 -12.09
CA LEU A 68 -4.04 -6.13 -12.35
C LEU A 68 -4.45 -6.09 -13.82
N ALA A 69 -4.48 -4.92 -14.47
CA ALA A 69 -4.78 -4.80 -15.89
C ALA A 69 -3.78 -5.60 -16.74
N GLN A 70 -2.47 -5.49 -16.43
CA GLN A 70 -1.41 -6.26 -17.11
C GLN A 70 -1.60 -7.78 -16.95
N LEU A 71 -1.93 -8.26 -15.75
CA LEU A 71 -2.16 -9.69 -15.49
C LEU A 71 -3.43 -10.21 -16.16
N ASP A 72 -4.44 -9.35 -16.28
CA ASP A 72 -5.69 -9.66 -16.97
C ASP A 72 -5.58 -9.54 -18.50
N GLY A 73 -4.52 -8.93 -19.03
CA GLY A 73 -4.36 -8.66 -20.46
C GLY A 73 -5.34 -7.61 -20.99
N SER A 74 -5.90 -6.75 -20.12
CA SER A 74 -6.80 -5.65 -20.52
C SER A 74 -6.07 -4.31 -20.51
N GLU A 75 -6.61 -3.34 -21.25
CA GLU A 75 -6.15 -1.95 -21.16
C GLU A 75 -6.66 -1.32 -19.86
N LEU A 76 -5.88 -0.36 -19.35
CA LEU A 76 -6.28 0.40 -18.16
C LEU A 76 -7.45 1.34 -18.53
N GLY A 77 -8.54 1.26 -17.78
CA GLY A 77 -9.80 1.96 -18.07
C GLY A 77 -10.89 1.05 -18.64
N ASP A 78 -10.54 -0.16 -19.10
CA ASP A 78 -11.53 -1.17 -19.49
C ASP A 78 -12.12 -1.86 -18.24
N ARG A 79 -11.76 -3.12 -18.05
CA ARG A 79 -12.23 -3.91 -16.88
C ARG A 79 -11.61 -3.43 -15.57
N VAL A 80 -10.38 -2.98 -15.62
CA VAL A 80 -9.60 -2.49 -14.47
C VAL A 80 -9.25 -1.03 -14.66
N GLY A 81 -9.48 -0.24 -13.64
CA GLY A 81 -9.15 1.17 -13.68
C GLY A 81 -8.81 1.75 -12.32
N PHE A 82 -8.62 3.06 -12.27
CA PHE A 82 -8.36 3.77 -11.03
C PHE A 82 -8.87 5.20 -11.07
N SER A 83 -9.10 5.76 -9.88
CA SER A 83 -9.38 7.18 -9.71
C SER A 83 -8.64 7.72 -8.50
N VAL A 84 -7.86 8.76 -8.73
CA VAL A 84 -7.17 9.54 -7.70
C VAL A 84 -7.42 11.02 -7.95
N ARG A 85 -7.10 11.88 -6.98
CA ARG A 85 -7.27 13.32 -7.17
C ARG A 85 -6.48 13.82 -8.38
N GLY A 86 -7.22 14.36 -9.37
CA GLY A 86 -6.65 14.93 -10.61
C GLY A 86 -6.37 13.94 -11.72
N GLU A 87 -6.66 12.64 -11.53
CA GLU A 87 -6.47 11.61 -12.55
C GLU A 87 -7.57 10.56 -12.44
N HIS A 88 -8.24 10.24 -13.54
CA HIS A 88 -9.46 9.44 -13.54
C HIS A 88 -9.52 8.52 -14.76
N HIS A 89 -9.39 7.24 -14.53
CA HIS A 89 -9.50 6.15 -15.51
C HIS A 89 -10.36 5.03 -14.90
N PRO A 90 -11.69 5.20 -14.81
CA PRO A 90 -12.55 4.26 -14.12
C PRO A 90 -12.58 2.91 -14.82
N GLY A 91 -12.55 1.83 -14.03
CA GLY A 91 -12.71 0.46 -14.54
C GLY A 91 -14.16 0.01 -14.46
N GLU A 92 -14.59 -0.82 -15.41
CA GLU A 92 -15.93 -1.39 -15.43
C GLU A 92 -16.16 -2.37 -14.28
N ARG A 93 -15.18 -3.23 -13.97
CA ARG A 93 -15.29 -4.32 -13.00
C ARG A 93 -14.54 -4.06 -11.69
N VAL A 94 -13.31 -3.58 -11.77
CA VAL A 94 -12.47 -3.26 -10.61
C VAL A 94 -11.93 -1.86 -10.76
N GLU A 95 -12.15 -1.03 -9.77
CA GLU A 95 -11.63 0.33 -9.76
C GLU A 95 -10.88 0.60 -8.45
N PHE A 96 -9.59 0.90 -8.57
CA PHE A 96 -8.76 1.29 -7.44
C PHE A 96 -8.90 2.78 -7.16
N VAL A 97 -9.09 3.15 -5.89
CA VAL A 97 -9.34 4.54 -5.48
C VAL A 97 -8.57 4.87 -4.21
N THR A 98 -8.30 6.14 -3.97
CA THR A 98 -7.85 6.57 -2.63
C THR A 98 -9.04 6.70 -1.68
N PRO A 99 -8.85 6.53 -0.35
CA PRO A 99 -9.93 6.72 0.63
C PRO A 99 -10.66 8.03 0.47
N GLY A 100 -9.96 9.15 0.22
CA GLY A 100 -10.61 10.45 0.00
C GLY A 100 -11.49 10.51 -1.28
N VAL A 101 -11.17 9.74 -2.32
CA VAL A 101 -12.05 9.63 -3.51
C VAL A 101 -13.31 8.84 -3.17
N LEU A 102 -13.16 7.71 -2.46
CA LEU A 102 -14.31 6.91 -2.04
C LEU A 102 -15.20 7.68 -1.04
N LEU A 103 -14.59 8.42 -0.10
CA LEU A 103 -15.32 9.29 0.81
C LEU A 103 -16.20 10.32 0.05
N ASN A 104 -15.63 10.98 -0.96
CA ASN A 104 -16.40 11.91 -1.79
C ASN A 104 -17.54 11.24 -2.57
N ARG A 105 -17.39 9.96 -2.96
CA ARG A 105 -18.48 9.19 -3.59
C ARG A 105 -19.59 8.89 -2.57
N LEU A 106 -19.24 8.40 -1.39
CA LEU A 106 -20.18 8.12 -0.30
C LEU A 106 -20.96 9.36 0.14
N LEU A 107 -20.34 10.54 0.14
CA LEU A 107 -21.04 11.79 0.45
C LEU A 107 -22.04 12.21 -0.63
N LYS A 108 -21.85 11.82 -1.87
CA LYS A 108 -22.76 12.12 -3.00
C LYS A 108 -23.82 11.04 -3.21
N ASP A 109 -23.44 9.82 -3.00
CA ASP A 109 -24.26 8.61 -3.13
C ASP A 109 -23.95 7.68 -1.95
N PRO A 110 -24.67 7.86 -0.82
CA PRO A 110 -24.48 7.06 0.38
C PRO A 110 -24.73 5.56 0.18
N GLY A 111 -25.54 5.20 -0.79
CA GLY A 111 -25.85 3.82 -1.13
C GLY A 111 -24.82 3.15 -2.04
N LEU A 112 -23.92 3.91 -2.67
CA LEU A 112 -22.99 3.44 -3.69
C LEU A 112 -23.69 2.62 -4.78
N GLU A 113 -24.69 3.23 -5.43
CA GLU A 113 -25.46 2.56 -6.48
C GLU A 113 -24.55 2.00 -7.59
N GLY A 114 -24.83 0.78 -8.04
CA GLY A 114 -24.04 0.10 -9.07
C GLY A 114 -22.68 -0.44 -8.58
N VAL A 115 -22.33 -0.26 -7.30
CA VAL A 115 -21.15 -0.88 -6.67
C VAL A 115 -21.62 -2.05 -5.82
N GLY A 116 -21.13 -3.26 -6.12
CA GLY A 116 -21.49 -4.46 -5.36
C GLY A 116 -20.47 -4.83 -4.29
N ALA A 117 -19.22 -4.36 -4.41
CA ALA A 117 -18.20 -4.63 -3.41
C ALA A 117 -17.32 -3.40 -3.12
N VAL A 118 -16.94 -3.22 -1.86
CA VAL A 118 -15.88 -2.31 -1.44
C VAL A 118 -14.82 -3.11 -0.67
N ILE A 119 -13.56 -2.96 -1.08
CA ILE A 119 -12.41 -3.57 -0.46
C ILE A 119 -11.52 -2.48 0.11
N ILE A 120 -11.37 -2.47 1.42
CA ILE A 120 -10.52 -1.51 2.13
C ILE A 120 -9.17 -2.18 2.39
N ASP A 121 -8.14 -1.77 1.66
CA ASP A 121 -6.79 -2.31 1.80
C ASP A 121 -5.99 -1.53 2.86
N GLU A 122 -5.03 -2.22 3.47
CA GLU A 122 -4.11 -1.70 4.49
C GLU A 122 -4.82 -1.07 5.71
N VAL A 123 -5.91 -1.67 6.19
CA VAL A 123 -6.69 -1.15 7.34
C VAL A 123 -5.86 -1.03 8.62
N HIS A 124 -4.77 -1.78 8.74
CA HIS A 124 -3.83 -1.74 9.87
C HIS A 124 -3.00 -0.45 9.95
N GLU A 125 -2.89 0.34 8.85
CA GLU A 125 -2.23 1.65 8.89
C GLU A 125 -3.00 2.68 9.73
N ARG A 126 -4.28 2.44 10.06
CA ARG A 126 -5.13 3.26 10.91
C ARG A 126 -5.15 4.74 10.49
N GLN A 127 -5.22 4.99 9.20
CA GLN A 127 -5.38 6.35 8.68
C GLN A 127 -6.84 6.82 8.86
N LEU A 128 -7.01 8.07 9.28
CA LEU A 128 -8.33 8.65 9.57
C LEU A 128 -9.32 8.50 8.39
N ASP A 129 -8.89 8.83 7.18
CA ASP A 129 -9.75 8.72 5.99
C ASP A 129 -10.12 7.25 5.71
N THR A 130 -9.22 6.30 5.94
CA THR A 130 -9.46 4.87 5.77
C THR A 130 -10.44 4.35 6.83
N ASP A 131 -10.25 4.72 8.09
CA ASP A 131 -11.13 4.33 9.19
C ASP A 131 -12.54 4.91 8.99
N LEU A 132 -12.65 6.17 8.53
CA LEU A 132 -13.93 6.80 8.23
C LEU A 132 -14.68 6.11 7.08
N VAL A 133 -13.97 5.81 5.98
CA VAL A 133 -14.55 5.09 4.85
C VAL A 133 -15.00 3.69 5.24
N LEU A 134 -14.21 2.98 6.06
CA LEU A 134 -14.58 1.66 6.58
C LEU A 134 -15.87 1.73 7.40
N ALA A 135 -15.99 2.71 8.30
CA ALA A 135 -17.20 2.90 9.10
C ALA A 135 -18.42 3.20 8.23
N MET A 136 -18.31 4.11 7.25
CA MET A 136 -19.40 4.42 6.34
C MET A 136 -19.81 3.22 5.47
N CYS A 137 -18.83 2.43 4.97
CA CYS A 137 -19.13 1.22 4.21
C CYS A 137 -19.76 0.12 5.08
N ALA A 138 -19.43 0.06 6.37
CA ALA A 138 -20.11 -0.84 7.31
C ALA A 138 -21.60 -0.49 7.46
N GLU A 139 -21.97 0.80 7.52
CA GLU A 139 -23.36 1.23 7.51
C GLU A 139 -24.08 0.84 6.19
N VAL A 140 -23.39 1.00 5.05
CA VAL A 140 -23.95 0.55 3.74
C VAL A 140 -24.21 -0.96 3.76
N ALA A 141 -23.30 -1.75 4.32
CA ALA A 141 -23.43 -3.22 4.41
C ALA A 141 -24.60 -3.65 5.32
N VAL A 142 -25.00 -2.83 6.30
CA VAL A 142 -26.20 -3.08 7.11
C VAL A 142 -27.48 -2.77 6.33
N LEU A 143 -27.45 -1.81 5.42
CA LEU A 143 -28.61 -1.33 4.67
C LEU A 143 -28.83 -2.05 3.34
N ARG A 144 -27.82 -2.77 2.83
CA ARG A 144 -27.81 -3.42 1.53
C ARG A 144 -27.36 -4.87 1.62
N ASP A 145 -28.26 -5.81 1.43
CA ASP A 145 -27.98 -7.27 1.43
C ASP A 145 -27.13 -7.70 0.24
N ASP A 146 -27.09 -6.91 -0.84
CA ASP A 146 -26.31 -7.15 -2.05
C ASP A 146 -24.90 -6.53 -2.02
N PHE A 147 -24.51 -5.92 -0.90
CA PHE A 147 -23.25 -5.21 -0.77
C PHE A 147 -22.19 -6.04 -0.02
N TYR A 148 -21.03 -6.16 -0.63
CA TYR A 148 -19.91 -6.93 -0.07
C TYR A 148 -18.85 -5.98 0.48
N LEU A 149 -18.61 -6.02 1.79
CA LEU A 149 -17.54 -5.27 2.44
C LEU A 149 -16.38 -6.20 2.78
N ALA A 150 -15.18 -5.88 2.29
CA ALA A 150 -13.95 -6.59 2.66
C ALA A 150 -12.91 -5.62 3.24
N ALA A 151 -12.28 -6.01 4.35
CA ALA A 151 -11.12 -5.33 4.91
C ALA A 151 -9.89 -6.22 4.76
N MET A 152 -8.77 -5.67 4.26
CA MET A 152 -7.52 -6.40 4.09
C MET A 152 -6.43 -5.85 5.01
N SER A 153 -5.77 -6.74 5.74
CA SER A 153 -4.71 -6.42 6.70
C SER A 153 -3.48 -7.30 6.48
N ALA A 154 -2.31 -6.74 6.76
CA ALA A 154 -1.05 -7.47 6.77
C ALA A 154 -0.63 -7.94 8.17
N THR A 155 -1.38 -7.60 9.21
CA THR A 155 -1.03 -7.83 10.62
C THR A 155 -2.12 -8.56 11.39
N LEU A 156 -1.76 -9.05 12.60
CA LEU A 156 -2.59 -9.83 13.53
C LEU A 156 -3.84 -9.10 14.10
N ASP A 157 -4.16 -7.89 13.64
CA ASP A 157 -5.37 -7.16 14.08
C ASP A 157 -6.67 -7.65 13.41
N ALA A 158 -6.61 -8.74 12.62
CA ALA A 158 -7.76 -9.27 11.86
C ALA A 158 -8.95 -9.61 12.76
N GLU A 159 -8.72 -10.21 13.92
CA GLU A 159 -9.77 -10.56 14.89
C GLU A 159 -10.53 -9.32 15.40
N ARG A 160 -9.82 -8.22 15.63
CA ARG A 160 -10.43 -6.97 16.09
C ARG A 160 -11.34 -6.37 15.02
N PHE A 161 -10.89 -6.35 13.75
CA PHE A 161 -11.70 -5.88 12.63
C PHE A 161 -12.88 -6.82 12.38
N ALA A 162 -12.66 -8.13 12.44
CA ALA A 162 -13.71 -9.12 12.24
C ALA A 162 -14.80 -9.02 13.32
N SER A 163 -14.43 -8.87 14.58
CA SER A 163 -15.37 -8.65 15.67
C SER A 163 -16.20 -7.37 15.49
N HIS A 164 -15.55 -6.28 15.05
CA HIS A 164 -16.22 -5.00 14.83
C HIS A 164 -17.20 -5.03 13.65
N LEU A 165 -16.84 -5.73 12.58
CA LEU A 165 -17.63 -5.82 11.35
C LEU A 165 -18.61 -7.00 11.33
N GLY A 166 -18.58 -7.91 12.31
CA GLY A 166 -19.27 -9.19 12.24
C GLY A 166 -18.79 -10.06 11.07
N ALA A 167 -17.51 -9.95 10.72
CA ALA A 167 -16.93 -10.49 9.50
C ALA A 167 -16.33 -11.88 9.69
N ARG A 168 -16.29 -12.68 8.62
CA ARG A 168 -15.47 -13.91 8.56
C ARG A 168 -14.03 -13.53 8.30
N ILE A 169 -13.10 -14.32 8.89
CA ILE A 169 -11.67 -14.16 8.61
C ILE A 169 -11.26 -15.25 7.60
N VAL A 170 -10.53 -14.81 6.57
CA VAL A 170 -9.79 -15.69 5.66
C VAL A 170 -8.32 -15.29 5.77
N SER A 171 -7.48 -16.24 6.15
CA SER A 171 -6.04 -16.00 6.35
C SER A 171 -5.20 -16.88 5.43
N THR A 172 -4.05 -16.37 5.04
CA THR A 172 -3.02 -17.13 4.32
C THR A 172 -1.66 -16.85 4.92
N GLU A 173 -0.83 -17.88 4.96
CA GLU A 173 0.56 -17.74 5.35
C GLU A 173 1.42 -17.34 4.15
N ALA A 174 2.42 -16.50 4.38
CA ALA A 174 3.44 -16.23 3.38
C ALA A 174 4.62 -17.18 3.59
N VAL A 175 5.24 -17.58 2.49
CA VAL A 175 6.60 -18.12 2.55
C VAL A 175 7.53 -16.95 2.87
N THR A 176 7.93 -16.82 4.11
CA THR A 176 8.91 -15.81 4.52
C THR A 176 10.29 -16.26 4.07
N HIS A 177 10.96 -15.40 3.32
CA HIS A 177 12.38 -15.60 3.04
C HIS A 177 13.20 -15.31 4.30
N PRO A 178 14.31 -16.05 4.56
CA PRO A 178 15.16 -15.74 5.70
C PRO A 178 15.70 -14.31 5.59
N LEU A 179 15.51 -13.55 6.65
CA LEU A 179 15.94 -12.17 6.77
C LEU A 179 17.16 -12.07 7.68
N SER A 180 18.24 -11.45 7.19
CA SER A 180 19.41 -11.12 8.01
C SER A 180 19.40 -9.64 8.36
N ILE A 181 19.28 -9.32 9.65
CA ILE A 181 19.25 -7.95 10.13
C ILE A 181 20.62 -7.60 10.73
N THR A 182 21.21 -6.52 10.24
CA THR A 182 22.48 -5.99 10.75
C THR A 182 22.28 -4.53 11.19
N TYR A 183 22.71 -4.22 12.40
CA TYR A 183 22.70 -2.86 12.92
C TYR A 183 24.03 -2.18 12.59
N ALA A 184 23.97 -1.06 11.88
CA ALA A 184 25.13 -0.28 11.45
C ALA A 184 25.00 1.20 11.92
N PRO A 185 25.04 1.47 13.24
CA PRO A 185 24.87 2.82 13.75
C PRO A 185 25.98 3.76 13.29
N HIS A 186 25.66 5.03 13.07
CA HIS A 186 26.68 6.05 12.85
C HIS A 186 27.55 6.20 14.11
N PRO A 187 28.88 6.29 13.99
CA PRO A 187 29.79 6.39 15.13
C PRO A 187 29.50 7.57 16.07
N GLU A 188 29.06 8.67 15.50
CA GLU A 188 28.66 9.86 16.26
C GLU A 188 27.12 9.92 16.38
N ARG A 189 26.61 10.46 17.50
CA ARG A 189 25.17 10.66 17.71
C ARG A 189 24.61 11.81 16.84
N ALA A 190 24.89 11.79 15.55
CA ALA A 190 24.61 12.87 14.62
C ALA A 190 23.38 12.55 13.72
N GLN A 191 22.35 11.88 14.28
CA GLN A 191 21.12 11.54 13.55
C GLN A 191 20.55 12.76 12.83
N GLY A 192 20.35 12.61 11.49
CA GLY A 192 19.82 13.69 10.66
C GLY A 192 20.84 14.69 10.15
N SER A 193 22.13 14.57 10.50
CA SER A 193 23.23 15.38 9.93
C SER A 193 23.58 14.96 8.50
N ARG A 194 24.37 15.77 7.79
CA ARG A 194 24.90 15.41 6.47
C ARG A 194 25.80 14.17 6.52
N ASP A 195 26.62 14.05 7.58
CA ASP A 195 27.53 12.91 7.77
C ASP A 195 26.76 11.62 8.05
N PHE A 196 25.65 11.71 8.78
CA PHE A 196 24.73 10.58 8.97
C PHE A 196 24.19 10.06 7.61
N TYR A 197 23.73 10.94 6.71
CA TYR A 197 23.21 10.51 5.40
C TYR A 197 24.32 10.08 4.43
N ARG A 198 25.54 10.57 4.59
CA ARG A 198 26.72 9.99 3.90
C ARG A 198 27.00 8.57 4.37
N HIS A 199 26.88 8.31 5.67
CA HIS A 199 26.98 6.95 6.21
C HIS A 199 25.86 6.05 5.68
N VAL A 200 24.59 6.51 5.66
CA VAL A 200 23.49 5.75 5.03
C VAL A 200 23.82 5.39 3.57
N ALA A 201 24.36 6.33 2.80
CA ALA A 201 24.76 6.09 1.41
C ALA A 201 25.90 5.07 1.30
N SER A 202 26.89 5.08 2.21
CA SER A 202 27.99 4.11 2.21
C SER A 202 27.53 2.66 2.48
N LEU A 203 26.40 2.49 3.17
CA LEU A 203 25.80 1.16 3.38
C LEU A 203 25.14 0.60 2.10
N CYS A 204 25.00 1.39 1.05
CA CYS A 204 24.47 0.95 -0.23
C CYS A 204 25.53 0.39 -1.18
N ASP A 205 26.77 0.25 -0.73
CA ASP A 205 27.86 -0.36 -1.50
C ASP A 205 27.68 -1.88 -1.57
N SER A 206 26.85 -2.32 -2.50
CA SER A 206 26.50 -3.72 -2.76
C SER A 206 26.07 -3.86 -4.22
N PRO A 207 26.34 -4.99 -4.90
CA PRO A 207 25.81 -5.23 -6.24
C PRO A 207 24.30 -5.45 -6.29
N GLU A 208 23.68 -5.72 -5.15
CA GLU A 208 22.25 -6.00 -5.05
C GLU A 208 21.40 -4.75 -5.18
N ARG A 209 20.21 -4.89 -5.78
CA ARG A 209 19.21 -3.82 -5.80
C ARG A 209 18.79 -3.48 -4.38
N THR A 210 19.00 -2.23 -3.98
CA THR A 210 18.85 -1.76 -2.61
C THR A 210 17.72 -0.71 -2.51
N LEU A 211 16.82 -0.89 -1.54
CA LEU A 211 15.82 0.11 -1.16
C LEU A 211 16.27 0.81 0.12
N VAL A 212 16.31 2.15 0.09
CA VAL A 212 16.75 2.96 1.24
C VAL A 212 15.59 3.78 1.78
N PHE A 213 15.33 3.69 3.08
CA PHE A 213 14.31 4.49 3.74
C PHE A 213 14.90 5.68 4.48
N VAL A 214 14.41 6.88 4.15
CA VAL A 214 14.77 8.15 4.80
C VAL A 214 13.53 9.00 5.11
N PRO A 215 13.58 9.94 6.07
CA PRO A 215 12.37 10.58 6.59
C PRO A 215 11.72 11.60 5.65
N GLY A 216 12.42 12.14 4.65
CA GLY A 216 11.86 13.19 3.81
C GLY A 216 12.57 13.42 2.49
N VAL A 217 11.99 14.29 1.65
CA VAL A 217 12.46 14.58 0.29
C VAL A 217 13.88 15.11 0.27
N ARG A 218 14.21 16.05 1.18
CA ARG A 218 15.56 16.62 1.28
C ARG A 218 16.59 15.53 1.59
N GLU A 219 16.24 14.60 2.44
CA GLU A 219 17.09 13.49 2.83
C GLU A 219 17.24 12.46 1.68
N VAL A 220 16.20 12.26 0.87
CA VAL A 220 16.27 11.48 -0.38
C VAL A 220 17.29 12.10 -1.33
N GLU A 221 17.18 13.40 -1.61
CA GLU A 221 18.11 14.12 -2.48
C GLU A 221 19.54 14.07 -1.95
N LEU A 222 19.70 14.21 -0.63
CA LEU A 222 21.02 14.19 0.01
C LEU A 222 21.68 12.81 -0.08
N VAL A 223 20.98 11.71 0.16
CA VAL A 223 21.53 10.35 -0.01
C VAL A 223 21.82 10.08 -1.48
N CYS A 224 20.91 10.41 -2.40
CA CYS A 224 21.13 10.25 -3.83
C CYS A 224 22.36 11.04 -4.34
N SER A 225 22.66 12.22 -3.77
CA SER A 225 23.85 12.99 -4.16
C SER A 225 25.20 12.31 -3.84
N HIS A 226 25.19 11.29 -2.99
CA HIS A 226 26.36 10.46 -2.64
C HIS A 226 26.40 9.13 -3.41
N LEU A 227 25.48 8.86 -4.32
CA LEU A 227 25.35 7.61 -5.07
C LEU A 227 25.37 7.90 -6.58
N ASN A 228 26.09 7.06 -7.35
CA ASN A 228 26.18 7.23 -8.80
C ASN A 228 24.98 6.66 -9.57
N ASP A 229 24.30 5.64 -9.00
CA ASP A 229 23.17 4.94 -9.63
C ASP A 229 22.01 4.89 -8.62
N CYS A 230 21.23 5.96 -8.59
CA CYS A 230 20.17 6.22 -7.63
C CYS A 230 18.92 6.77 -8.29
N ALA A 231 17.75 6.24 -7.90
CA ALA A 231 16.45 6.79 -8.22
C ALA A 231 15.75 7.30 -6.94
N PRO A 232 15.34 8.58 -6.89
CA PRO A 232 14.52 9.10 -5.80
C PRO A 232 13.08 8.59 -5.90
N LEU A 233 12.45 8.28 -4.75
CA LEU A 233 11.04 7.86 -4.68
C LEU A 233 10.31 8.58 -3.55
N HIS A 234 9.48 9.55 -3.89
CA HIS A 234 8.69 10.31 -2.92
C HIS A 234 7.41 10.88 -3.54
N GLY A 235 6.46 11.30 -2.70
CA GLY A 235 5.12 11.73 -3.11
C GLY A 235 5.04 13.05 -3.91
N ARG A 236 6.16 13.82 -4.02
CA ARG A 236 6.20 15.05 -4.82
C ARG A 236 6.59 14.83 -6.28
N LEU A 237 7.09 13.65 -6.61
CA LEU A 237 7.42 13.28 -7.98
C LEU A 237 6.16 13.13 -8.84
N SER A 238 6.27 13.40 -10.13
CA SER A 238 5.25 13.05 -11.11
C SER A 238 5.05 11.54 -11.20
N SER A 239 3.92 11.11 -11.75
CA SER A 239 3.64 9.68 -11.95
C SER A 239 4.71 8.98 -12.77
N ALA A 240 5.20 9.61 -13.84
CA ALA A 240 6.24 9.06 -14.70
C ALA A 240 7.60 8.91 -13.97
N GLU A 241 7.93 9.84 -13.09
CA GLU A 241 9.16 9.76 -12.29
C GLU A 241 9.05 8.66 -11.22
N GLN A 242 7.88 8.52 -10.58
CA GLN A 242 7.62 7.44 -9.63
C GLN A 242 7.69 6.07 -10.33
N ASP A 243 7.10 5.92 -11.51
CA ASP A 243 7.16 4.70 -12.30
C ASP A 243 8.60 4.36 -12.69
N ARG A 244 9.39 5.37 -13.08
CA ARG A 244 10.81 5.19 -13.40
C ARG A 244 11.62 4.74 -12.18
N ALA A 245 11.32 5.26 -10.99
CA ALA A 245 11.99 4.83 -9.77
C ALA A 245 11.60 3.38 -9.38
N LEU A 246 10.34 3.00 -9.56
CA LEU A 246 9.83 1.67 -9.22
C LEU A 246 10.31 0.59 -10.21
N TYR A 247 10.18 0.86 -11.51
CA TYR A 247 10.31 -0.15 -12.56
C TYR A 247 11.56 0.03 -13.44
N GLY A 248 12.33 1.11 -13.24
CA GLY A 248 13.58 1.34 -13.95
C GLY A 248 14.73 0.51 -13.37
N ASP A 249 15.90 0.65 -13.99
CA ASP A 249 17.08 -0.19 -13.74
C ASP A 249 18.00 0.33 -12.64
N ALA A 250 17.64 1.44 -11.98
CA ALA A 250 18.45 2.00 -10.91
C ALA A 250 18.74 0.96 -9.81
N ARG A 251 20.00 0.80 -9.46
CA ARG A 251 20.44 -0.16 -8.45
C ARG A 251 19.99 0.24 -7.06
N VAL A 252 20.01 1.54 -6.74
CA VAL A 252 19.56 2.05 -5.46
C VAL A 252 18.30 2.90 -5.63
N VAL A 253 17.25 2.57 -4.89
CA VAL A 253 16.04 3.39 -4.81
C VAL A 253 15.99 4.01 -3.42
N VAL A 254 16.06 5.34 -3.33
CA VAL A 254 15.97 6.05 -2.06
C VAL A 254 14.57 6.61 -1.89
N ALA A 255 13.87 6.13 -0.88
CA ALA A 255 12.45 6.39 -0.68
C ALA A 255 12.15 7.05 0.68
N THR A 256 11.07 7.79 0.72
CA THR A 256 10.38 8.10 1.98
C THR A 256 9.48 6.93 2.37
N SER A 257 8.69 7.05 3.44
CA SER A 257 7.67 6.06 3.82
C SER A 257 6.64 5.72 2.73
N ILE A 258 6.73 6.32 1.55
CA ILE A 258 5.87 5.98 0.40
C ILE A 258 6.01 4.52 -0.04
N ALA A 259 7.19 3.93 0.14
CA ALA A 259 7.49 2.54 -0.23
C ALA A 259 7.38 1.56 0.96
N GLU A 260 6.90 2.00 2.13
CA GLU A 260 6.79 1.18 3.35
C GLU A 260 5.68 0.14 3.25
N SER A 261 4.56 0.51 2.63
CA SER A 261 3.39 -0.35 2.47
C SER A 261 2.77 -0.16 1.09
N SER A 262 2.00 -1.13 0.64
CA SER A 262 1.21 -1.08 -0.59
C SER A 262 2.01 -0.91 -1.89
N ILE A 263 3.36 -0.85 -1.85
CA ILE A 263 4.23 -0.73 -3.02
C ILE A 263 5.37 -1.73 -2.89
N THR A 264 5.53 -2.57 -3.88
CA THR A 264 6.69 -3.45 -4.00
C THR A 264 7.64 -2.88 -5.04
N VAL A 265 8.89 -2.63 -4.67
CA VAL A 265 9.96 -2.28 -5.62
C VAL A 265 10.54 -3.59 -6.14
N PRO A 266 10.36 -3.94 -7.43
CA PRO A 266 10.78 -5.24 -7.94
C PRO A 266 12.29 -5.42 -7.84
N GLY A 267 12.73 -6.66 -7.53
CA GLY A 267 14.15 -7.04 -7.55
C GLY A 267 14.97 -6.57 -6.34
N VAL A 268 14.37 -5.90 -5.37
CA VAL A 268 15.05 -5.52 -4.11
C VAL A 268 15.46 -6.78 -3.35
N ARG A 269 16.73 -6.81 -2.94
CA ARG A 269 17.31 -7.86 -2.11
C ARG A 269 17.92 -7.32 -0.83
N ARG A 270 18.08 -6.01 -0.73
CA ARG A 270 18.66 -5.32 0.40
C ARG A 270 17.84 -4.11 0.78
N VAL A 271 17.62 -3.92 2.07
CA VAL A 271 16.98 -2.71 2.62
C VAL A 271 17.96 -2.01 3.55
N VAL A 272 18.08 -0.71 3.43
CA VAL A 272 18.82 0.17 4.36
C VAL A 272 17.82 1.12 4.98
N ASP A 273 17.56 0.99 6.27
CA ASP A 273 16.65 1.88 6.99
C ASP A 273 17.46 2.88 7.85
N SER A 274 17.24 4.17 7.63
CA SER A 274 17.83 5.23 8.46
C SER A 274 17.33 5.21 9.91
N GLY A 275 16.29 4.43 10.22
CA GLY A 275 15.63 4.42 11.53
C GLY A 275 14.84 5.70 11.84
N LEU A 276 14.62 6.55 10.83
CA LEU A 276 13.94 7.84 10.96
C LEU A 276 12.67 7.89 10.11
N SER A 277 11.65 8.54 10.66
CA SER A 277 10.37 8.82 10.00
C SER A 277 9.97 10.28 10.19
N ARG A 278 9.11 10.77 9.31
CA ARG A 278 8.56 12.12 9.43
C ARG A 278 7.04 12.04 9.64
N VAL A 279 6.59 12.57 10.75
CA VAL A 279 5.18 12.52 11.15
C VAL A 279 4.60 13.91 11.34
N PRO A 280 3.31 14.13 11.03
CA PRO A 280 2.64 15.39 11.34
C PRO A 280 2.48 15.53 12.86
N ARG A 281 2.86 16.67 13.40
CA ARG A 281 2.64 17.03 14.80
C ARG A 281 1.99 18.39 14.87
N ARG A 282 0.94 18.51 15.67
CA ARG A 282 0.32 19.79 15.97
C ARG A 282 1.11 20.48 17.07
N ASP A 283 1.59 21.69 16.80
CA ASP A 283 2.08 22.59 17.81
C ASP A 283 0.87 23.24 18.49
N ALA A 284 0.61 22.83 19.75
CA ALA A 284 -0.55 23.31 20.49
C ALA A 284 -0.47 24.80 20.79
N ALA A 285 0.74 25.37 20.97
CA ALA A 285 0.94 26.79 21.25
C ALA A 285 0.68 27.67 20.04
N ARG A 286 1.00 27.19 18.84
CA ARG A 286 0.86 27.94 17.58
C ARG A 286 -0.38 27.54 16.76
N GLY A 287 -1.09 26.48 17.16
CA GLY A 287 -2.23 25.95 16.41
C GLY A 287 -1.90 25.38 15.02
N MET A 288 -0.62 25.25 14.69
CA MET A 288 -0.15 24.80 13.39
C MET A 288 0.29 23.35 13.41
N THR A 289 0.05 22.63 12.31
CA THR A 289 0.58 21.28 12.12
C THR A 289 1.85 21.34 11.29
N GLY A 290 2.96 20.86 11.84
CA GLY A 290 4.26 20.74 11.17
C GLY A 290 4.68 19.28 11.03
N LEU A 291 5.64 19.01 10.15
CA LEU A 291 6.26 17.69 10.03
C LEU A 291 7.51 17.63 10.93
N VAL A 292 7.54 16.66 11.82
CA VAL A 292 8.65 16.42 12.76
C VAL A 292 9.33 15.10 12.43
N THR A 293 10.66 15.10 12.42
CA THR A 293 11.43 13.86 12.30
C THR A 293 11.48 13.16 13.66
N VAL A 294 11.15 11.88 13.67
CA VAL A 294 11.13 11.01 14.85
C VAL A 294 11.79 9.69 14.52
N SER A 295 12.11 8.89 15.52
CA SER A 295 12.51 7.50 15.32
C SER A 295 11.37 6.71 14.69
N THR A 296 11.70 5.80 13.78
CA THR A 296 10.74 4.87 13.15
C THR A 296 10.10 3.98 14.23
N ALA A 297 8.80 3.78 14.14
CA ALA A 297 8.11 2.82 14.99
C ALA A 297 8.57 1.39 14.68
N LYS A 298 8.56 0.50 15.67
CA LYS A 298 8.94 -0.90 15.48
C LYS A 298 8.13 -1.58 14.37
N THR A 299 6.82 -1.39 14.37
CA THR A 299 5.92 -1.93 13.34
C THR A 299 6.27 -1.45 11.93
N SER A 300 6.64 -0.17 11.77
CA SER A 300 7.12 0.36 10.50
C SER A 300 8.47 -0.25 10.10
N ALA A 301 9.39 -0.44 11.04
CA ALA A 301 10.66 -1.08 10.77
C ALA A 301 10.48 -2.54 10.30
N ASP A 302 9.57 -3.27 10.97
CA ASP A 302 9.22 -4.66 10.60
C ASP A 302 8.55 -4.72 9.20
N GLN A 303 7.79 -3.69 8.81
CA GLN A 303 7.18 -3.62 7.46
C GLN A 303 8.17 -3.25 6.36
N ARG A 304 9.26 -2.54 6.70
CA ARG A 304 10.33 -2.16 5.76
C ARG A 304 11.30 -3.29 5.49
N ALA A 305 11.39 -4.24 6.42
CA ALA A 305 12.25 -5.41 6.33
C ALA A 305 11.64 -6.53 5.49
#